data_3846e87a758af185fe7a936f52b24ae0
#
_entry.id   3846e87a758af185fe7a936f52b24ae0
#
_cell.length_a   1.000
_cell.length_b   1.000
_cell.length_c   1.000
_cell.angle_alpha   90.00
_cell.angle_beta   90.00
_cell.angle_gamma   90.00
#
_symmetry.space_group_name_H-M   'P 1'
#
loop_
_entity.id
_entity.type
_entity.pdbx_description
1 polymer ?
#
loop_
_entity_poly.entity_id
_entity_poly.type
_entity_poly.pdbx_seq_one_letter_code
_entity_poly.pdbx_strand_id
1 'polypeptide(L)'
;LIIGGFIVDLAMKNLPEGELFDAVCETPVCLPDAVQILTPCTIGNGWLSIINFGRFAVTLYEKYSGKGVRVYLDTKKLEKWPEVRDWYLKKKKKNEQDSDLLMAQIKEAGHTLLSVQMVQVEPEKVRRKKMGPVGICPVCGEAYPSKHGEKCLNCQGETPYSEVTKVKTTK
;
A
#
# COMPACT_ATOMS: atom_id res chain seq x y z
N LEU A 1 2.81 -10.70 3.17
CA LEU A 1 3.61 -10.40 1.97
C LEU A 1 3.33 -11.40 0.83
N ILE A 2 3.33 -12.74 1.06
CA ILE A 2 3.19 -13.76 0.00
C ILE A 2 1.89 -13.60 -0.79
N ILE A 3 0.74 -13.48 -0.13
CA ILE A 3 -0.55 -13.23 -0.84
C ILE A 3 -0.48 -11.92 -1.63
N GLY A 4 0.20 -10.90 -1.11
CA GLY A 4 0.46 -9.66 -1.84
C GLY A 4 1.26 -9.91 -3.14
N GLY A 5 2.23 -10.80 -3.09
CA GLY A 5 2.98 -11.23 -4.26
C GLY A 5 2.08 -11.87 -5.33
N PHE A 6 1.21 -12.78 -4.94
CA PHE A 6 0.23 -13.37 -5.87
C PHE A 6 -0.75 -12.35 -6.45
N ILE A 7 -1.18 -11.36 -5.65
CA ILE A 7 -2.05 -10.27 -6.11
C ILE A 7 -1.35 -9.45 -7.19
N VAL A 8 -0.11 -9.03 -6.94
CA VAL A 8 0.67 -8.22 -7.89
C VAL A 8 0.98 -9.00 -9.15
N ASP A 9 1.43 -10.25 -9.04
CA ASP A 9 1.69 -11.12 -10.19
C ASP A 9 0.45 -11.29 -11.07
N LEU A 10 -0.70 -11.56 -10.45
CA LEU A 10 -1.96 -11.70 -11.19
C LEU A 10 -2.40 -10.38 -11.83
N ALA A 11 -2.19 -9.24 -11.16
CA ALA A 11 -2.49 -7.93 -11.72
C ALA A 11 -1.60 -7.61 -12.93
N MET A 12 -0.30 -7.88 -12.84
CA MET A 12 0.64 -7.70 -13.94
C MET A 12 0.30 -8.56 -15.16
N LYS A 13 -0.10 -9.82 -14.94
CA LYS A 13 -0.51 -10.74 -16.03
C LYS A 13 -1.78 -10.32 -16.77
N ASN A 14 -2.60 -9.47 -16.15
CA ASN A 14 -3.85 -8.98 -16.73
C ASN A 14 -3.76 -7.52 -17.22
N LEU A 15 -2.62 -6.87 -17.03
CA LEU A 15 -2.34 -5.56 -17.60
C LEU A 15 -1.67 -5.73 -18.98
N PRO A 16 -2.03 -4.93 -20.00
CA PRO A 16 -1.36 -4.99 -21.30
C PRO A 16 0.16 -4.76 -21.20
N GLU A 17 0.95 -5.51 -21.96
CA GLU A 17 2.40 -5.35 -21.99
C GLU A 17 2.81 -3.96 -22.52
N GLY A 18 3.88 -3.42 -21.95
CA GLY A 18 4.46 -2.15 -22.39
C GLY A 18 3.74 -0.90 -21.94
N GLU A 19 2.66 -1.03 -21.20
CA GLU A 19 1.91 0.11 -20.68
C GLU A 19 2.61 0.74 -19.47
N LEU A 20 2.65 2.08 -19.46
CA LEU A 20 3.02 2.84 -18.26
C LEU A 20 1.85 2.83 -17.29
N PHE A 21 2.06 2.27 -16.11
CA PHE A 21 1.00 2.11 -15.13
C PHE A 21 1.35 2.73 -13.78
N ASP A 22 0.31 3.13 -13.08
CA ASP A 22 0.33 3.50 -11.68
C ASP A 22 -0.44 2.45 -10.86
N ALA A 23 -0.25 2.43 -9.55
CA ALA A 23 -0.85 1.46 -8.64
C ALA A 23 -1.67 2.14 -7.54
N VAL A 24 -2.76 1.47 -7.13
CA VAL A 24 -3.54 1.80 -5.94
C VAL A 24 -3.60 0.60 -5.03
N CYS A 25 -3.20 0.76 -3.75
CA CYS A 25 -3.47 -0.21 -2.69
C CYS A 25 -4.65 0.26 -1.83
N GLU A 26 -5.56 -0.66 -1.51
CA GLU A 26 -6.74 -0.37 -0.69
C GLU A 26 -6.53 -0.61 0.81
N THR A 27 -5.29 -0.85 1.20
CA THR A 27 -4.84 -0.99 2.59
C THR A 27 -3.40 -0.49 2.74
N PRO A 28 -3.02 0.10 3.88
CA PRO A 28 -1.63 0.43 4.18
C PRO A 28 -0.81 -0.77 4.70
N VAL A 29 -1.43 -1.95 4.92
CA VAL A 29 -0.81 -3.09 5.62
C VAL A 29 -0.23 -4.10 4.64
N CYS A 30 1.09 -4.36 4.69
CA CYS A 30 1.85 -5.40 3.96
C CYS A 30 1.74 -5.39 2.42
N LEU A 31 0.62 -4.92 1.88
CA LEU A 31 0.35 -4.98 0.44
C LEU A 31 1.14 -3.93 -0.35
N PRO A 32 1.33 -2.68 0.16
CA PRO A 32 2.20 -1.72 -0.49
C PRO A 32 3.64 -2.21 -0.65
N ASP A 33 4.14 -3.02 0.29
CA ASP A 33 5.48 -3.59 0.21
C ASP A 33 5.62 -4.53 -1.00
N ALA A 34 4.61 -5.40 -1.21
CA ALA A 34 4.59 -6.29 -2.36
C ALA A 34 4.60 -5.51 -3.69
N VAL A 35 3.82 -4.43 -3.79
CA VAL A 35 3.80 -3.57 -4.98
C VAL A 35 5.16 -2.92 -5.21
N GLN A 36 5.77 -2.36 -4.18
CA GLN A 36 7.07 -1.67 -4.28
C GLN A 36 8.24 -2.61 -4.60
N ILE A 37 8.16 -3.88 -4.16
CA ILE A 37 9.20 -4.89 -4.45
C ILE A 37 9.07 -5.43 -5.87
N LEU A 38 7.85 -5.62 -6.36
CA LEU A 38 7.58 -6.36 -7.60
C LEU A 38 7.28 -5.46 -8.81
N THR A 39 7.12 -4.15 -8.59
CA THR A 39 6.82 -3.17 -9.64
C THR A 39 7.64 -1.91 -9.48
N PRO A 40 7.76 -1.05 -10.50
CA PRO A 40 8.38 0.26 -10.37
C PRO A 40 7.53 1.27 -9.57
N CYS A 41 6.30 0.90 -9.16
CA CYS A 41 5.39 1.78 -8.43
C CYS A 41 5.78 1.88 -6.96
N THR A 42 6.23 3.07 -6.52
CA THR A 42 6.56 3.33 -5.12
C THR A 42 5.79 4.54 -4.59
N ILE A 43 5.65 4.61 -3.25
CA ILE A 43 5.11 5.81 -2.60
C ILE A 43 6.00 7.01 -2.88
N GLY A 44 7.31 6.81 -2.90
CA GLY A 44 8.30 7.88 -3.09
C GLY A 44 8.22 8.56 -4.45
N ASN A 45 8.11 7.77 -5.54
CA ASN A 45 7.97 8.31 -6.89
C ASN A 45 6.54 8.78 -7.24
N GLY A 46 5.56 8.52 -6.35
CA GLY A 46 4.17 8.92 -6.52
C GLY A 46 3.36 8.04 -7.48
N TRP A 47 3.88 6.90 -7.91
CA TRP A 47 3.19 5.94 -8.78
C TRP A 47 2.39 4.91 -7.98
N LEU A 48 2.63 4.82 -6.67
CA LEU A 48 1.80 4.06 -5.75
C LEU A 48 1.01 5.02 -4.85
N SER A 49 -0.31 4.91 -4.91
CA SER A 49 -1.24 5.58 -4.00
C SER A 49 -1.86 4.59 -3.04
N ILE A 50 -2.03 5.00 -1.78
CA ILE A 50 -2.73 4.20 -0.77
C ILE A 50 -4.04 4.90 -0.43
N ILE A 51 -5.15 4.19 -0.67
CA ILE A 51 -6.50 4.62 -0.27
C ILE A 51 -7.00 3.60 0.74
N ASN A 52 -6.98 3.95 2.01
CA ASN A 52 -7.30 2.99 3.07
C ASN A 52 -8.80 2.71 3.17
N PHE A 53 -9.25 1.69 2.46
CA PHE A 53 -10.59 1.10 2.60
C PHE A 53 -10.60 -0.12 3.54
N GLY A 54 -9.44 -0.51 4.09
CA GLY A 54 -9.29 -1.73 4.89
C GLY A 54 -9.42 -3.03 4.07
N ARG A 55 -9.38 -2.96 2.73
CA ARG A 55 -9.53 -4.11 1.84
C ARG A 55 -8.18 -4.56 1.28
N PHE A 56 -7.98 -5.87 1.21
CA PHE A 56 -6.75 -6.44 0.68
C PHE A 56 -6.83 -6.56 -0.85
N ALA A 57 -6.60 -5.44 -1.52
CA ALA A 57 -6.74 -5.30 -2.96
C ALA A 57 -5.71 -4.32 -3.54
N VAL A 58 -5.25 -4.62 -4.76
CA VAL A 58 -4.40 -3.76 -5.59
C VAL A 58 -5.09 -3.52 -6.91
N THR A 59 -5.00 -2.30 -7.40
CA THR A 59 -5.34 -1.93 -8.77
C THR A 59 -4.06 -1.47 -9.47
N LEU A 60 -3.76 -2.04 -10.63
CA LEU A 60 -2.81 -1.50 -11.60
C LEU A 60 -3.61 -0.88 -12.73
N TYR A 61 -3.27 0.33 -13.15
CA TYR A 61 -4.01 1.03 -14.20
C TYR A 61 -3.10 1.83 -15.10
N GLU A 62 -3.42 1.88 -16.39
CA GLU A 62 -2.73 2.68 -17.38
C GLU A 62 -2.86 4.17 -17.00
N LYS A 63 -1.71 4.84 -16.98
CA LYS A 63 -1.52 6.16 -16.39
C LYS A 63 -2.34 7.27 -17.01
N TYR A 64 -2.65 7.17 -18.30
CA TYR A 64 -3.34 8.21 -19.06
C TYR A 64 -4.82 7.92 -19.25
N SER A 65 -5.17 6.70 -19.62
CA SER A 65 -6.56 6.30 -19.85
C SER A 65 -7.30 5.94 -18.57
N GLY A 66 -6.57 5.52 -17.53
CA GLY A 66 -7.14 5.01 -16.30
C GLY A 66 -7.74 3.61 -16.40
N LYS A 67 -7.65 2.95 -17.57
CA LYS A 67 -8.06 1.55 -17.70
C LYS A 67 -7.16 0.66 -16.87
N GLY A 68 -7.73 -0.23 -16.09
CA GLY A 68 -6.93 -1.03 -15.16
C GLY A 68 -7.56 -2.34 -14.75
N VAL A 69 -6.78 -3.07 -13.98
CA VAL A 69 -7.14 -4.34 -13.40
C VAL A 69 -7.04 -4.25 -11.88
N ARG A 70 -8.10 -4.62 -11.20
CA ARG A 70 -8.16 -4.72 -9.74
C ARG A 70 -8.16 -6.18 -9.33
N VAL A 71 -7.19 -6.56 -8.50
CA VAL A 71 -7.07 -7.92 -7.94
C VAL A 71 -7.23 -7.84 -6.42
N TYR A 72 -8.04 -8.73 -5.87
CA TYR A 72 -8.35 -8.73 -4.44
C TYR A 72 -8.47 -10.15 -3.89
N LEU A 73 -8.25 -10.27 -2.58
CA LEU A 73 -8.50 -11.51 -1.84
C LEU A 73 -10.00 -11.72 -1.71
N ASP A 74 -10.49 -12.79 -2.33
CA ASP A 74 -11.92 -13.09 -2.39
C ASP A 74 -12.34 -14.01 -1.23
N THR A 75 -13.11 -13.49 -0.30
CA THR A 75 -13.54 -14.22 0.89
C THR A 75 -14.37 -15.47 0.57
N LYS A 76 -15.08 -15.50 -0.56
CA LYS A 76 -15.84 -16.70 -1.00
C LYS A 76 -14.91 -17.86 -1.38
N LYS A 77 -13.69 -17.56 -1.82
CA LYS A 77 -12.68 -18.56 -2.20
C LYS A 77 -11.91 -19.11 -1.00
N LEU A 78 -12.03 -18.50 0.17
CA LEU A 78 -11.36 -18.94 1.40
C LEU A 78 -12.00 -20.18 2.04
N GLU A 79 -13.20 -20.58 1.62
CA GLU A 79 -13.90 -21.73 2.22
C GLU A 79 -13.11 -23.05 2.14
N LYS A 80 -12.32 -23.21 1.08
CA LYS A 80 -11.44 -24.40 0.90
C LYS A 80 -10.15 -24.34 1.72
N TRP A 81 -9.86 -23.22 2.35
CA TRP A 81 -8.58 -22.91 3.01
C TRP A 81 -8.82 -22.41 4.44
N PRO A 82 -9.22 -23.28 5.38
CA PRO A 82 -9.70 -22.86 6.69
C PRO A 82 -8.67 -22.07 7.51
N GLU A 83 -7.37 -22.43 7.47
CA GLU A 83 -6.34 -21.66 8.20
C GLU A 83 -6.15 -20.27 7.59
N VAL A 84 -6.15 -20.14 6.26
CA VAL A 84 -6.07 -18.84 5.57
C VAL A 84 -7.29 -17.99 5.89
N ARG A 85 -8.48 -18.57 5.87
CA ARG A 85 -9.73 -17.90 6.22
C ARG A 85 -9.71 -17.37 7.65
N ASP A 86 -9.37 -18.23 8.61
CA ASP A 86 -9.42 -17.90 10.03
C ASP A 86 -8.33 -16.89 10.40
N TRP A 87 -7.16 -16.97 9.79
CA TRP A 87 -6.10 -15.95 9.88
C TRP A 87 -6.56 -14.61 9.30
N TYR A 88 -7.09 -14.61 8.08
CA TYR A 88 -7.48 -13.38 7.40
C TYR A 88 -8.64 -12.67 8.09
N LEU A 89 -9.66 -13.43 8.51
CA LEU A 89 -10.85 -12.93 9.21
C LEU A 89 -10.60 -12.71 10.71
N LYS A 90 -9.37 -12.93 11.20
CA LYS A 90 -8.97 -12.78 12.62
C LYS A 90 -9.84 -13.59 13.59
N LYS A 91 -10.26 -14.80 13.18
CA LYS A 91 -11.09 -15.70 14.00
C LYS A 91 -10.30 -16.41 15.09
N LYS A 92 -8.97 -16.56 14.91
CA LYS A 92 -8.04 -17.15 15.88
C LYS A 92 -7.02 -16.09 16.34
N LYS A 93 -6.63 -16.15 17.60
CA LYS A 93 -5.50 -15.33 18.11
C LYS A 93 -4.19 -15.84 17.50
N LYS A 94 -3.16 -14.99 17.47
CA LYS A 94 -1.88 -15.32 16.83
C LYS A 94 -1.21 -16.58 17.41
N ASN A 95 -1.34 -16.81 18.70
CA ASN A 95 -0.82 -17.98 19.42
C ASN A 95 -1.63 -19.27 19.21
N GLU A 96 -2.81 -19.17 18.61
CA GLU A 96 -3.71 -20.30 18.31
C GLU A 96 -3.64 -20.69 16.82
N GLN A 97 -2.82 -19.97 16.03
CA GLN A 97 -2.65 -20.22 14.60
C GLN A 97 -1.53 -21.23 14.36
N ASP A 98 -1.78 -22.22 13.52
CA ASP A 98 -0.76 -23.12 12.98
C ASP A 98 -0.06 -22.39 11.81
N SER A 99 1.13 -21.84 12.08
CA SER A 99 1.87 -21.05 11.10
C SER A 99 2.39 -21.89 9.92
N ASP A 100 2.71 -23.15 10.14
CA ASP A 100 3.22 -24.04 9.11
C ASP A 100 2.09 -24.47 8.16
N LEU A 101 0.95 -24.86 8.73
CA LEU A 101 -0.25 -25.19 7.96
C LEU A 101 -0.79 -23.96 7.20
N LEU A 102 -0.83 -22.79 7.85
CA LEU A 102 -1.20 -21.53 7.20
C LEU A 102 -0.31 -21.25 6.00
N MET A 103 1.01 -21.39 6.17
CA MET A 103 1.98 -21.16 5.10
C MET A 103 1.82 -22.17 3.96
N ALA A 104 1.62 -23.44 4.29
CA ALA A 104 1.35 -24.51 3.32
C ALA A 104 0.08 -24.20 2.50
N GLN A 105 -1.02 -23.87 3.18
CA GLN A 105 -2.27 -23.50 2.50
C GLN A 105 -2.15 -22.26 1.62
N ILE A 106 -1.43 -21.21 2.06
CA ILE A 106 -1.19 -20.03 1.24
C ILE A 106 -0.43 -20.38 -0.05
N LYS A 107 0.62 -21.21 0.06
CA LYS A 107 1.45 -21.62 -1.09
C LYS A 107 0.65 -22.50 -2.07
N GLU A 108 -0.10 -23.45 -1.55
CA GLU A 108 -0.91 -24.36 -2.35
C GLU A 108 -2.06 -23.61 -3.05
N ALA A 109 -2.77 -22.76 -2.33
CA ALA A 109 -3.87 -21.99 -2.87
C ALA A 109 -3.45 -20.99 -3.96
N GLY A 110 -2.31 -20.29 -3.75
CA GLY A 110 -1.77 -19.35 -4.72
C GLY A 110 -2.80 -18.35 -5.22
N HIS A 111 -2.90 -18.21 -6.55
CA HIS A 111 -3.85 -17.32 -7.21
C HIS A 111 -5.32 -17.72 -7.04
N THR A 112 -5.61 -18.95 -6.63
CA THR A 112 -7.01 -19.42 -6.46
C THR A 112 -7.78 -18.67 -5.38
N LEU A 113 -7.06 -18.00 -4.45
CA LEU A 113 -7.64 -17.13 -3.43
C LEU A 113 -8.18 -15.82 -3.98
N LEU A 114 -7.83 -15.45 -5.21
CA LEU A 114 -7.96 -14.11 -5.75
C LEU A 114 -9.09 -14.02 -6.78
N SER A 115 -9.67 -12.84 -6.88
CA SER A 115 -10.57 -12.47 -7.97
C SER A 115 -10.08 -11.21 -8.65
N VAL A 116 -10.39 -11.13 -9.96
CA VAL A 116 -9.96 -10.06 -10.87
C VAL A 116 -11.17 -9.27 -11.33
N GLN A 117 -11.04 -7.95 -11.39
CA GLN A 117 -12.04 -7.03 -11.93
C GLN A 117 -11.36 -6.06 -12.89
N MET A 118 -11.97 -5.84 -14.06
CA MET A 118 -11.59 -4.70 -14.89
C MET A 118 -12.22 -3.44 -14.33
N VAL A 119 -11.44 -2.37 -14.24
CA VAL A 119 -11.87 -1.11 -13.62
C VAL A 119 -11.49 0.09 -14.48
N GLN A 120 -12.23 1.16 -14.32
CA GLN A 120 -11.89 2.49 -14.83
C GLN A 120 -11.53 3.36 -13.62
N VAL A 121 -10.25 3.68 -13.49
CA VAL A 121 -9.75 4.59 -12.45
C VAL A 121 -9.90 6.03 -12.95
N GLU A 122 -10.25 6.93 -12.04
CA GLU A 122 -10.19 8.37 -12.28
C GLU A 122 -8.84 8.89 -11.71
N PRO A 123 -7.81 9.13 -12.54
CA PRO A 123 -6.45 9.45 -12.05
C PRO A 123 -6.40 10.67 -11.13
N GLU A 124 -7.27 11.63 -11.34
CA GLU A 124 -7.36 12.85 -10.52
C GLU A 124 -7.74 12.57 -9.05
N LYS A 125 -8.52 11.50 -8.81
CA LYS A 125 -8.96 11.10 -7.46
C LYS A 125 -7.88 10.35 -6.69
N VAL A 126 -6.92 9.76 -7.40
CA VAL A 126 -5.86 8.93 -6.79
C VAL A 126 -4.49 9.60 -6.78
N ARG A 127 -4.26 10.59 -7.64
CA ARG A 127 -2.98 11.30 -7.70
C ARG A 127 -2.67 12.05 -6.40
N ARG A 128 -1.43 11.94 -5.97
CA ARG A 128 -0.92 12.69 -4.83
C ARG A 128 -1.00 14.19 -5.10
N LYS A 129 -1.61 14.94 -4.18
CA LYS A 129 -1.62 16.41 -4.26
C LYS A 129 -0.19 16.94 -4.19
N LYS A 130 0.16 17.88 -5.06
CA LYS A 130 1.48 18.53 -5.05
C LYS A 130 1.75 19.13 -3.68
N MET A 131 3.01 19.06 -3.24
CA MET A 131 3.44 19.57 -1.93
C MET A 131 3.28 21.08 -1.82
N GLY A 132 3.43 21.79 -2.94
CA GLY A 132 3.37 23.25 -2.98
C GLY A 132 4.71 23.90 -2.56
N PRO A 133 4.71 25.22 -2.28
CA PRO A 133 5.90 25.93 -1.81
C PRO A 133 6.46 25.37 -0.51
N VAL A 134 7.77 25.48 -0.34
CA VAL A 134 8.50 25.04 0.86
C VAL A 134 9.02 26.28 1.58
N GLY A 135 8.77 26.34 2.89
CA GLY A 135 9.29 27.33 3.80
C GLY A 135 10.27 26.76 4.80
N ILE A 136 10.89 27.62 5.59
CA ILE A 136 11.75 27.23 6.72
C ILE A 136 10.97 27.49 8.01
N CYS A 137 10.86 26.48 8.86
CA CYS A 137 10.15 26.59 10.15
C CYS A 137 10.90 27.55 11.09
N PRO A 138 10.24 28.61 11.60
CA PRO A 138 10.90 29.57 12.48
C PRO A 138 11.26 28.98 13.86
N VAL A 139 10.72 27.84 14.22
CA VAL A 139 10.96 27.19 15.52
C VAL A 139 12.11 26.18 15.46
N CYS A 140 12.10 25.23 14.51
CA CYS A 140 13.14 24.20 14.42
C CYS A 140 14.19 24.45 13.33
N GLY A 141 13.93 25.36 12.39
CA GLY A 141 14.84 25.67 11.28
C GLY A 141 14.78 24.66 10.12
N GLU A 142 13.87 23.69 10.14
CA GLU A 142 13.73 22.68 9.11
C GLU A 142 12.78 23.15 7.98
N ALA A 143 13.04 22.64 6.76
CA ALA A 143 12.18 22.89 5.63
C ALA A 143 10.83 22.13 5.75
N TYR A 144 9.73 22.79 5.40
CA TYR A 144 8.39 22.21 5.46
C TYR A 144 7.46 22.76 4.37
N PRO A 145 6.37 22.06 4.00
CA PRO A 145 5.38 22.62 3.06
C PRO A 145 4.65 23.81 3.66
N SER A 146 4.73 24.99 3.04
CA SER A 146 4.14 26.23 3.55
C SER A 146 2.64 26.19 3.75
N LYS A 147 1.94 25.27 3.06
CA LYS A 147 0.50 25.02 3.27
C LYS A 147 0.13 24.49 4.66
N HIS A 148 1.10 24.04 5.45
CA HIS A 148 0.88 23.56 6.82
C HIS A 148 0.73 24.71 7.83
N GLY A 149 0.88 25.99 7.41
CA GLY A 149 0.74 27.15 8.24
C GLY A 149 2.07 27.85 8.54
N GLU A 150 2.14 28.61 9.62
CA GLU A 150 3.29 29.44 9.97
C GLU A 150 4.51 28.66 10.48
N LYS A 151 4.33 27.42 10.93
CA LYS A 151 5.37 26.49 11.39
C LYS A 151 5.05 25.06 10.99
N CYS A 152 6.05 24.18 10.97
CA CYS A 152 5.86 22.77 10.58
C CYS A 152 4.91 22.03 11.55
N LEU A 153 4.28 20.95 11.08
CA LEU A 153 3.33 20.15 11.87
C LEU A 153 3.95 19.63 13.17
N ASN A 154 5.22 19.22 13.13
CA ASN A 154 5.93 18.78 14.35
C ASN A 154 5.97 19.89 15.41
N CYS A 155 6.26 21.15 15.04
CA CYS A 155 6.26 22.28 15.94
C CYS A 155 4.86 22.80 16.31
N GLN A 156 3.82 22.32 15.62
CA GLN A 156 2.42 22.54 15.99
C GLN A 156 1.92 21.55 17.03
N GLY A 157 2.71 20.52 17.35
CA GLY A 157 2.37 19.46 18.31
C GLY A 157 2.00 18.13 17.69
N GLU A 158 1.98 18.02 16.36
CA GLU A 158 1.79 16.75 15.64
C GLU A 158 3.09 15.93 15.61
N THR A 159 3.66 15.67 16.78
CA THR A 159 4.94 14.97 16.91
C THR A 159 4.78 13.69 17.72
N PRO A 160 5.43 12.57 17.32
CA PRO A 160 5.50 11.37 18.13
C PRO A 160 6.64 11.43 19.17
N TYR A 161 7.43 12.50 19.19
CA TYR A 161 8.62 12.61 20.04
C TYR A 161 8.30 13.34 21.35
N SER A 162 8.58 12.72 22.49
CA SER A 162 8.50 13.36 23.81
C SER A 162 9.67 14.28 24.09
N GLU A 163 10.87 13.92 23.55
CA GLU A 163 12.08 14.72 23.69
C GLU A 163 12.89 14.70 22.39
N VAL A 164 13.53 15.84 22.07
CA VAL A 164 14.43 15.96 20.90
C VAL A 164 15.75 16.59 21.33
N THR A 165 16.84 15.87 21.23
CA THR A 165 18.20 16.34 21.51
C THR A 165 19.02 16.45 20.21
N LYS A 166 19.57 17.62 19.92
CA LYS A 166 20.47 17.81 18.78
C LYS A 166 21.84 17.20 19.07
N VAL A 167 22.23 16.21 18.26
CA VAL A 167 23.58 15.65 18.31
C VAL A 167 24.51 16.51 17.44
N LYS A 168 25.66 16.94 17.99
CA LYS A 168 26.67 17.65 17.20
C LYS A 168 27.30 16.66 16.21
N THR A 169 27.07 16.87 14.92
CA THR A 169 27.82 16.18 13.87
C THR A 169 29.23 16.75 13.83
N THR A 170 30.22 15.98 14.31
CA THR A 170 31.64 16.23 14.04
C THR A 170 31.87 16.07 12.54
N LYS A 171 32.53 17.10 11.95
CA LYS A 171 33.01 17.08 10.56
C LYS A 171 34.13 16.06 10.42
#